data_796564341cc83f60340053f32b5134d7
#
_entry.id   796564341cc83f60340053f32b5134d7
#
_cell.length_a   1.000
_cell.length_b   1.000
_cell.length_c   1.000
_cell.angle_alpha   90.00
_cell.angle_beta   90.00
_cell.angle_gamma   90.00
#
_symmetry.space_group_name_H-M   'P 1'
#
loop_
_entity.id
_entity.type
_entity.pdbx_description
1 polymer ?
#
loop_
_entity_poly.entity_id
_entity_poly.type
_entity_poly.pdbx_seq_one_letter_code
_entity_poly.pdbx_strand_id
1 'polypeptide(L)'
;MSFKFSHLGTEIETKFQLTDEQDDALRKLINETIKDDKPVTLSGYSGSGKSFLISNLEVFLKEHYKSDRYHFIYAAPTHAATVYLGLNIKKLPFTLSSIVMKKYKGNGKFKPELSSKFKNALYGDHNVLVIDESSMISQEDLHNLVKLTDKSNIKIIFLGDKAQLPEVSENGKYKNISDIFTSFKQINLTKVQRTHDDSILRVLGYIRENSDGYLPVIPNTETLKYYTDDQEYYKTFLDVYKEEPEDTIFLSYTNNVVQRFNIAVRQSLYPNSDGIIAGESIVGFGGYNNKLVFAGTLANSVKYKIIDFRLEGSVMKLWGFSNKACQIEFDLGQMETEY
;
A
#
# COMPACT_ATOMS: atom_id res chain seq x y z
N MET A 1 24.51 -13.90 -7.23
CA MET A 1 25.17 -12.97 -8.17
C MET A 1 24.71 -11.57 -7.78
N SER A 2 25.64 -10.62 -7.67
CA SER A 2 25.34 -9.20 -7.54
C SER A 2 25.69 -8.50 -8.84
N PHE A 3 24.96 -7.44 -9.15
CA PHE A 3 25.20 -6.62 -10.33
C PHE A 3 25.75 -5.26 -9.88
N LYS A 4 26.47 -4.58 -10.75
CA LYS A 4 27.09 -3.30 -10.44
C LYS A 4 26.35 -2.14 -11.07
N PHE A 5 26.13 -1.07 -10.31
CA PHE A 5 25.64 0.22 -10.80
C PHE A 5 26.65 1.31 -10.42
N SER A 6 27.02 2.15 -11.38
CA SER A 6 28.02 3.21 -11.18
C SER A 6 27.50 4.57 -11.65
N HIS A 7 27.61 5.59 -10.79
CA HIS A 7 27.22 6.96 -11.09
C HIS A 7 28.02 7.95 -10.21
N LEU A 8 28.33 9.14 -10.71
CA LEU A 8 29.06 10.20 -9.99
C LEU A 8 30.33 9.70 -9.24
N GLY A 9 31.06 8.74 -9.83
CA GLY A 9 32.26 8.17 -9.20
C GLY A 9 31.99 7.20 -8.05
N THR A 10 30.76 6.83 -7.78
CA THR A 10 30.38 5.85 -6.76
C THR A 10 29.80 4.59 -7.44
N GLU A 11 30.21 3.42 -6.95
CA GLU A 11 29.72 2.13 -7.38
C GLU A 11 28.98 1.46 -6.24
N ILE A 12 27.81 0.87 -6.52
CA ILE A 12 27.05 0.04 -5.59
C ILE A 12 26.73 -1.33 -6.19
N GLU A 13 26.50 -2.31 -5.35
CA GLU A 13 25.95 -3.59 -5.74
C GLU A 13 24.44 -3.56 -5.72
N THR A 14 23.80 -4.11 -6.77
CA THR A 14 22.35 -4.25 -6.88
C THR A 14 21.96 -5.72 -6.86
N LYS A 15 20.81 -6.04 -6.26
CA LYS A 15 20.29 -7.41 -6.16
C LYS A 15 19.94 -8.00 -7.54
N PHE A 16 19.45 -7.16 -8.44
CA PHE A 16 19.08 -7.53 -9.80
C PHE A 16 19.79 -6.61 -10.80
N GLN A 17 19.98 -7.10 -12.02
CA GLN A 17 20.46 -6.26 -13.11
C GLN A 17 19.40 -5.20 -13.42
N LEU A 18 19.81 -3.95 -13.48
CA LEU A 18 18.94 -2.86 -13.92
C LEU A 18 18.68 -2.98 -15.42
N THR A 19 17.44 -2.77 -15.83
CA THR A 19 17.14 -2.52 -17.25
C THR A 19 17.63 -1.11 -17.61
N ASP A 20 17.79 -0.84 -18.92
CA ASP A 20 18.22 0.49 -19.39
C ASP A 20 17.32 1.61 -18.86
N GLU A 21 15.99 1.37 -18.81
CA GLU A 21 15.01 2.30 -18.27
C GLU A 21 15.19 2.52 -16.77
N GLN A 22 15.47 1.46 -16.01
CA GLN A 22 15.72 1.54 -14.57
C GLN A 22 17.06 2.22 -14.25
N ASP A 23 18.10 1.97 -15.04
CA ASP A 23 19.40 2.63 -14.91
C ASP A 23 19.26 4.14 -15.12
N ASP A 24 18.61 4.57 -16.21
CA ASP A 24 18.33 5.98 -16.50
C ASP A 24 17.48 6.63 -15.41
N ALA A 25 16.42 5.95 -14.94
CA ALA A 25 15.56 6.43 -13.89
C ALA A 25 16.31 6.60 -12.56
N LEU A 26 17.18 5.65 -12.18
CA LEU A 26 17.98 5.75 -10.96
C LEU A 26 18.97 6.92 -11.02
N ARG A 27 19.64 7.14 -12.16
CA ARG A 27 20.52 8.31 -12.36
C ARG A 27 19.78 9.61 -12.20
N LYS A 28 18.59 9.73 -12.81
CA LYS A 28 17.73 10.90 -12.67
C LYS A 28 17.28 11.13 -11.23
N LEU A 29 16.86 10.06 -10.52
CA LEU A 29 16.47 10.13 -9.11
C LEU A 29 17.60 10.63 -8.22
N ILE A 30 18.81 10.08 -8.40
CA ILE A 30 20.01 10.51 -7.65
C ILE A 30 20.24 12.01 -7.88
N ASN A 31 20.30 12.42 -9.16
CA ASN A 31 20.58 13.82 -9.52
C ASN A 31 19.53 14.78 -8.93
N GLU A 32 18.23 14.44 -9.02
CA GLU A 32 17.15 15.28 -8.47
C GLU A 32 17.12 15.28 -6.94
N THR A 33 17.54 14.19 -6.29
CA THR A 33 17.59 14.13 -4.83
C THR A 33 18.74 14.95 -4.26
N ILE A 34 19.87 14.98 -4.96
CA ILE A 34 21.06 15.77 -4.54
C ILE A 34 20.90 17.26 -4.85
N LYS A 35 20.18 17.59 -5.93
CA LYS A 35 20.12 18.94 -6.49
C LYS A 35 19.38 19.93 -5.59
N ASP A 36 18.19 19.57 -5.12
CA ASP A 36 17.30 20.41 -4.32
C ASP A 36 16.25 19.59 -3.58
N ASP A 37 15.49 20.24 -2.69
CA ASP A 37 14.43 19.63 -1.89
C ASP A 37 13.05 19.64 -2.59
N LYS A 38 12.97 20.03 -3.87
CA LYS A 38 11.69 20.03 -4.61
C LYS A 38 11.17 18.62 -4.80
N PRO A 39 9.84 18.41 -4.67
CA PRO A 39 9.25 17.10 -4.88
C PRO A 39 9.52 16.53 -6.28
N VAL A 40 9.68 15.21 -6.35
CA VAL A 40 9.83 14.46 -7.60
C VAL A 40 8.87 13.25 -7.58
N THR A 41 8.38 12.87 -8.73
CA THR A 41 7.50 11.70 -8.88
C THR A 41 8.19 10.63 -9.70
N LEU A 42 8.34 9.45 -9.12
CA LEU A 42 8.68 8.21 -9.83
C LEU A 42 7.37 7.50 -10.18
N SER A 43 6.91 7.76 -11.39
CA SER A 43 5.70 7.15 -11.93
C SER A 43 6.03 5.87 -12.69
N GLY A 44 5.20 4.86 -12.56
CA GLY A 44 5.41 3.65 -13.34
C GLY A 44 4.39 2.57 -13.06
N TYR A 45 4.32 1.61 -13.95
CA TYR A 45 3.41 0.48 -13.87
C TYR A 45 3.62 -0.31 -12.58
N SER A 46 2.54 -0.92 -12.07
CA SER A 46 2.69 -1.88 -10.97
C SER A 46 3.68 -2.97 -11.39
N GLY A 47 4.66 -3.27 -10.52
CA GLY A 47 5.70 -4.25 -10.85
C GLY A 47 6.81 -3.74 -11.77
N SER A 48 6.93 -2.44 -12.06
CA SER A 48 8.04 -1.87 -12.85
C SER A 48 9.36 -1.70 -12.08
N GLY A 49 9.34 -1.92 -10.75
CA GLY A 49 10.55 -1.84 -9.92
C GLY A 49 10.73 -0.51 -9.19
N LYS A 50 9.70 0.32 -9.02
CA LYS A 50 9.77 1.61 -8.30
C LYS A 50 10.42 1.49 -6.92
N SER A 51 9.91 0.60 -6.07
CA SER A 51 10.42 0.39 -4.71
C SER A 51 11.85 -0.18 -4.71
N PHE A 52 12.20 -0.98 -5.72
CA PHE A 52 13.57 -1.46 -5.93
C PHE A 52 14.53 -0.31 -6.25
N LEU A 53 14.14 0.64 -7.11
CA LEU A 53 14.96 1.82 -7.39
C LEU A 53 15.16 2.71 -6.17
N ILE A 54 14.14 2.89 -5.33
CA ILE A 54 14.27 3.67 -4.09
C ILE A 54 15.24 3.01 -3.11
N SER A 55 15.20 1.69 -2.97
CA SER A 55 16.18 0.98 -2.14
C SER A 55 17.61 1.18 -2.64
N ASN A 56 17.82 1.15 -3.97
CA ASN A 56 19.14 1.42 -4.54
C ASN A 56 19.56 2.89 -4.43
N LEU A 57 18.60 3.83 -4.51
CA LEU A 57 18.86 5.25 -4.25
C LEU A 57 19.38 5.47 -2.81
N GLU A 58 18.72 4.85 -1.82
CA GLU A 58 19.13 4.94 -0.41
C GLU A 58 20.55 4.38 -0.21
N VAL A 59 20.84 3.20 -0.77
CA VAL A 59 22.16 2.58 -0.72
C VAL A 59 23.21 3.46 -1.40
N PHE A 60 22.89 3.98 -2.60
CA PHE A 60 23.79 4.84 -3.35
C PHE A 60 24.16 6.12 -2.58
N LEU A 61 23.17 6.84 -2.03
CA LEU A 61 23.41 8.09 -1.32
C LEU A 61 24.23 7.87 -0.04
N LYS A 62 23.99 6.76 0.66
CA LYS A 62 24.76 6.37 1.83
C LYS A 62 26.23 6.10 1.47
N GLU A 63 26.48 5.35 0.40
CA GLU A 63 27.83 5.03 -0.04
C GLU A 63 28.55 6.26 -0.62
N HIS A 64 27.86 7.07 -1.42
CA HIS A 64 28.43 8.27 -2.07
C HIS A 64 28.91 9.30 -1.04
N TYR A 65 28.11 9.56 0.00
CA TYR A 65 28.47 10.52 1.04
C TYR A 65 29.25 9.88 2.20
N LYS A 66 29.36 8.53 2.24
CA LYS A 66 30.01 7.75 3.31
C LYS A 66 29.54 8.15 4.71
N SER A 67 28.27 8.49 4.83
CA SER A 67 27.65 8.97 6.08
C SER A 67 26.13 8.82 6.00
N ASP A 68 25.46 8.91 7.14
CA ASP A 68 24.00 8.96 7.23
C ASP A 68 23.46 10.37 6.95
N ARG A 69 24.07 11.10 6.00
CA ARG A 69 23.67 12.45 5.62
C ARG A 69 22.25 12.51 5.11
N TYR A 70 21.79 11.44 4.39
CA TYR A 70 20.43 11.31 3.89
C TYR A 70 19.66 10.31 4.73
N HIS A 71 18.58 10.77 5.36
CA HIS A 71 17.69 9.94 6.15
C HIS A 71 16.39 9.67 5.41
N PHE A 72 16.11 8.40 5.14
CA PHE A 72 14.91 7.97 4.40
C PHE A 72 13.79 7.60 5.35
N ILE A 73 12.65 8.27 5.19
CA ILE A 73 11.40 8.03 5.91
C ILE A 73 10.36 7.59 4.88
N TYR A 74 9.61 6.56 5.21
CA TYR A 74 8.65 5.96 4.29
C TYR A 74 7.23 6.19 4.76
N ALA A 75 6.31 6.40 3.81
CA ALA A 75 4.89 6.59 4.10
C ALA A 75 4.01 6.01 3.00
N ALA A 76 2.73 5.82 3.32
CA ALA A 76 1.69 5.48 2.35
C ALA A 76 0.33 6.08 2.78
N PRO A 77 -0.63 6.26 1.86
CA PRO A 77 -1.93 6.85 2.16
C PRO A 77 -2.78 6.02 3.12
N THR A 78 -2.72 4.70 3.01
CA THR A 78 -3.58 3.78 3.76
C THR A 78 -2.79 2.87 4.70
N HIS A 79 -3.45 2.36 5.76
CA HIS A 79 -2.85 1.38 6.66
C HIS A 79 -2.43 0.09 5.94
N ALA A 80 -3.25 -0.40 5.00
CA ALA A 80 -2.91 -1.58 4.21
C ALA A 80 -1.60 -1.37 3.42
N ALA A 81 -1.48 -0.23 2.73
CA ALA A 81 -0.28 0.12 1.99
C ALA A 81 0.94 0.26 2.91
N THR A 82 0.79 0.85 4.12
CA THR A 82 1.90 0.93 5.08
C THR A 82 2.38 -0.45 5.55
N VAL A 83 1.48 -1.40 5.77
CA VAL A 83 1.85 -2.77 6.15
C VAL A 83 2.67 -3.44 5.05
N TYR A 84 2.19 -3.40 3.80
CA TYR A 84 2.92 -3.96 2.65
C TYR A 84 4.27 -3.29 2.42
N LEU A 85 4.30 -1.97 2.49
CA LEU A 85 5.53 -1.20 2.37
C LEU A 85 6.53 -1.60 3.46
N GLY A 86 6.09 -1.67 4.73
CA GLY A 86 6.92 -2.04 5.87
C GLY A 86 7.54 -3.44 5.76
N LEU A 87 6.79 -4.41 5.25
CA LEU A 87 7.29 -5.77 4.99
C LEU A 87 8.42 -5.77 3.95
N ASN A 88 8.29 -4.94 2.90
CA ASN A 88 9.26 -4.87 1.82
C ASN A 88 10.55 -4.14 2.22
N ILE A 89 10.43 -3.03 2.93
CA ILE A 89 11.59 -2.19 3.31
C ILE A 89 12.19 -2.55 4.68
N LYS A 90 11.53 -3.41 5.45
CA LYS A 90 11.90 -3.79 6.84
C LYS A 90 12.04 -2.58 7.78
N LYS A 91 11.21 -1.56 7.60
CA LYS A 91 11.10 -0.35 8.41
C LYS A 91 9.63 -0.13 8.75
N LEU A 92 9.34 0.73 9.73
CA LEU A 92 7.98 1.11 10.09
C LEU A 92 7.57 2.38 9.32
N PRO A 93 6.71 2.27 8.29
CA PRO A 93 6.25 3.43 7.55
C PRO A 93 5.20 4.23 8.33
N PHE A 94 5.04 5.48 7.94
CA PHE A 94 3.96 6.35 8.42
C PHE A 94 2.73 6.25 7.51
N THR A 95 1.53 6.43 8.06
CA THR A 95 0.36 6.83 7.26
C THR A 95 0.42 8.34 7.02
N LEU A 96 -0.14 8.84 5.91
CA LEU A 96 -0.19 10.28 5.66
C LEU A 96 -0.90 11.03 6.78
N SER A 97 -2.01 10.50 7.31
CA SER A 97 -2.73 11.06 8.45
C SER A 97 -1.91 11.11 9.74
N SER A 98 -0.89 10.26 9.88
CA SER A 98 0.04 10.31 11.02
C SER A 98 1.20 11.30 10.82
N ILE A 99 1.42 11.78 9.60
CA ILE A 99 2.41 12.83 9.29
C ILE A 99 1.80 14.21 9.46
N VAL A 100 0.65 14.46 8.82
CA VAL A 100 -0.05 15.75 8.84
C VAL A 100 -1.27 15.65 9.75
N MET A 101 -1.26 16.41 10.82
CA MET A 101 -2.37 16.47 11.78
C MET A 101 -3.11 17.80 11.65
N LYS A 102 -4.45 17.76 11.78
CA LYS A 102 -5.29 18.96 11.88
C LYS A 102 -5.35 19.41 13.33
N LYS A 103 -4.58 20.45 13.69
CA LYS A 103 -4.59 21.01 15.06
C LYS A 103 -5.69 22.05 15.21
N TYR A 104 -6.52 21.91 16.22
CA TYR A 104 -7.55 22.88 16.54
C TYR A 104 -6.95 24.20 17.04
N LYS A 105 -7.38 25.32 16.46
CA LYS A 105 -6.87 26.67 16.79
C LYS A 105 -7.92 27.54 17.52
N GLY A 106 -9.08 27.01 17.85
CA GLY A 106 -10.22 27.75 18.37
C GLY A 106 -11.13 28.26 17.23
N ASN A 107 -12.34 28.70 17.58
CA ASN A 107 -13.35 29.26 16.65
C ASN A 107 -13.69 28.34 15.45
N GLY A 108 -13.68 27.02 15.64
CA GLY A 108 -13.97 26.04 14.57
C GLY A 108 -12.88 25.91 13.51
N LYS A 109 -11.71 26.56 13.65
CA LYS A 109 -10.64 26.51 12.66
C LYS A 109 -9.61 25.46 12.99
N PHE A 110 -9.23 24.68 11.98
CA PHE A 110 -8.14 23.72 12.04
C PHE A 110 -6.97 24.22 11.17
N LYS A 111 -5.76 23.95 11.63
CA LYS A 111 -4.54 24.22 10.87
C LYS A 111 -3.73 22.93 10.70
N PRO A 112 -3.27 22.62 9.49
CA PRO A 112 -2.39 21.48 9.30
C PRO A 112 -1.01 21.76 9.92
N GLU A 113 -0.49 20.78 10.65
CA GLU A 113 0.87 20.81 11.23
C GLU A 113 1.49 19.41 11.11
N LEU A 114 2.84 19.34 11.00
CA LEU A 114 3.54 18.07 11.11
C LEU A 114 3.39 17.52 12.54
N SER A 115 3.04 16.25 12.65
CA SER A 115 2.87 15.58 13.95
C SER A 115 4.18 15.53 14.72
N SER A 116 4.08 15.50 16.06
CA SER A 116 5.27 15.32 16.92
C SER A 116 5.98 14.00 16.63
N LYS A 117 5.23 12.93 16.37
CA LYS A 117 5.78 11.62 16.01
C LYS A 117 6.63 11.69 14.74
N PHE A 118 6.16 12.39 13.71
CA PHE A 118 6.91 12.56 12.47
C PHE A 118 8.12 13.48 12.66
N LYS A 119 7.97 14.60 13.39
CA LYS A 119 9.11 15.49 13.71
C LYS A 119 10.22 14.78 14.46
N ASN A 120 9.88 13.89 15.39
CA ASN A 120 10.87 13.09 16.13
C ASN A 120 11.55 12.01 15.26
N ALA A 121 10.99 11.68 14.10
CA ALA A 121 11.61 10.78 13.15
C ALA A 121 12.54 11.48 12.16
N LEU A 122 12.57 12.81 12.13
CA LEU A 122 13.53 13.58 11.32
C LEU A 122 14.90 13.51 11.95
N TYR A 123 15.90 13.20 11.13
CA TYR A 123 17.27 13.02 11.60
C TYR A 123 18.27 13.49 10.53
N GLY A 124 19.40 14.05 10.98
CA GLY A 124 20.47 14.48 10.07
C GLY A 124 20.14 15.71 9.24
N ASP A 125 20.96 15.96 8.22
CA ASP A 125 20.93 17.19 7.43
C ASP A 125 19.85 17.17 6.35
N HIS A 126 19.62 16.00 5.72
CA HIS A 126 18.70 15.84 4.60
C HIS A 126 17.71 14.70 4.86
N ASN A 127 16.45 15.04 5.00
CA ASN A 127 15.38 14.06 5.15
C ASN A 127 14.68 13.84 3.81
N VAL A 128 14.53 12.57 3.41
CA VAL A 128 13.84 12.14 2.19
C VAL A 128 12.59 11.37 2.58
N LEU A 129 11.43 11.97 2.35
CA LEU A 129 10.14 11.35 2.57
C LEU A 129 9.70 10.65 1.30
N VAL A 130 9.69 9.32 1.31
CA VAL A 130 9.20 8.49 0.21
C VAL A 130 7.76 8.10 0.48
N ILE A 131 6.85 8.43 -0.44
CA ILE A 131 5.43 8.13 -0.30
C ILE A 131 5.00 7.17 -1.41
N ASP A 132 4.69 5.94 -1.03
CA ASP A 132 4.19 4.92 -1.96
C ASP A 132 2.67 5.02 -2.13
N GLU A 133 2.14 4.42 -3.22
CA GLU A 133 0.71 4.46 -3.60
C GLU A 133 0.15 5.89 -3.67
N SER A 134 0.95 6.83 -4.12
CA SER A 134 0.66 8.27 -4.05
C SER A 134 -0.49 8.72 -4.95
N SER A 135 -0.97 7.89 -5.90
CA SER A 135 -2.17 8.17 -6.71
C SER A 135 -3.44 8.43 -5.88
N MET A 136 -3.49 7.89 -4.67
CA MET A 136 -4.62 8.00 -3.76
C MET A 136 -4.60 9.24 -2.86
N ILE A 137 -3.59 10.11 -2.97
CA ILE A 137 -3.46 11.30 -2.12
C ILE A 137 -4.43 12.38 -2.58
N SER A 138 -5.22 12.91 -1.65
CA SER A 138 -6.14 14.00 -1.90
C SER A 138 -5.41 15.30 -2.28
N GLN A 139 -6.09 16.16 -3.02
CA GLN A 139 -5.53 17.47 -3.37
C GLN A 139 -5.24 18.33 -2.14
N GLU A 140 -6.13 18.25 -1.13
CA GLU A 140 -5.95 18.97 0.14
C GLU A 140 -4.73 18.45 0.90
N ASP A 141 -4.61 17.11 1.02
CA ASP A 141 -3.48 16.48 1.72
C ASP A 141 -2.17 16.74 0.99
N LEU A 142 -2.16 16.68 -0.34
CA LEU A 142 -0.99 17.00 -1.15
C LEU A 142 -0.53 18.44 -0.91
N HIS A 143 -1.45 19.42 -0.98
CA HIS A 143 -1.13 20.83 -0.74
C HIS A 143 -0.56 21.03 0.67
N ASN A 144 -1.22 20.47 1.69
CA ASN A 144 -0.79 20.59 3.08
C ASN A 144 0.58 19.94 3.31
N LEU A 145 0.79 18.75 2.76
CA LEU A 145 2.03 18.01 2.89
C LEU A 145 3.20 18.79 2.26
N VAL A 146 3.08 19.18 0.99
CA VAL A 146 4.13 19.91 0.27
C VAL A 146 4.47 21.23 0.99
N LYS A 147 3.46 22.00 1.41
CA LYS A 147 3.66 23.25 2.13
C LYS A 147 4.38 23.09 3.48
N LEU A 148 4.12 21.98 4.19
CA LEU A 148 4.74 21.73 5.49
C LEU A 148 6.16 21.17 5.36
N THR A 149 6.40 20.32 4.37
CA THR A 149 7.73 19.73 4.11
C THR A 149 8.70 20.74 3.51
N ASP A 150 8.25 21.61 2.59
CA ASP A 150 9.05 22.69 2.04
C ASP A 150 9.63 23.60 3.14
N LYS A 151 8.83 23.96 4.14
CA LYS A 151 9.27 24.73 5.31
C LYS A 151 10.28 24.02 6.19
N SER A 152 10.40 22.72 6.07
CA SER A 152 11.24 21.85 6.91
C SER A 152 12.42 21.25 6.14
N ASN A 153 12.65 21.68 4.90
CA ASN A 153 13.69 21.18 3.99
C ASN A 153 13.66 19.66 3.86
N ILE A 154 12.45 19.10 3.65
CA ILE A 154 12.26 17.66 3.46
C ILE A 154 12.02 17.41 1.98
N LYS A 155 12.90 16.63 1.36
CA LYS A 155 12.71 16.12 -0.01
C LYS A 155 11.55 15.13 -0.03
N ILE A 156 10.60 15.29 -0.96
CA ILE A 156 9.55 14.28 -1.18
C ILE A 156 9.83 13.53 -2.49
N ILE A 157 9.72 12.21 -2.43
CA ILE A 157 9.67 11.34 -3.59
C ILE A 157 8.33 10.60 -3.58
N PHE A 158 7.46 10.95 -4.53
CA PHE A 158 6.18 10.25 -4.73
C PHE A 158 6.38 9.04 -5.62
N LEU A 159 5.88 7.88 -5.18
CA LEU A 159 5.82 6.66 -5.98
C LEU A 159 4.36 6.36 -6.31
N GLY A 160 4.06 6.12 -7.57
CA GLY A 160 2.69 5.82 -7.95
C GLY A 160 2.55 5.37 -9.39
N ASP A 161 1.33 5.10 -9.75
CA ASP A 161 0.93 4.72 -11.10
C ASP A 161 -0.27 5.58 -11.50
N LYS A 162 -0.10 6.40 -12.54
CA LYS A 162 -1.15 7.31 -13.03
C LYS A 162 -2.43 6.61 -13.51
N ALA A 163 -2.35 5.31 -13.77
CA ALA A 163 -3.50 4.50 -14.22
C ALA A 163 -4.14 3.70 -13.09
N GLN A 164 -3.61 3.79 -11.85
CA GLN A 164 -4.28 3.23 -10.67
C GLN A 164 -5.42 4.12 -10.19
N LEU A 165 -6.25 3.57 -9.31
CA LEU A 165 -7.39 4.28 -8.77
C LEU A 165 -6.96 5.60 -8.13
N PRO A 166 -7.55 6.73 -8.54
CA PRO A 166 -7.32 8.02 -7.92
C PRO A 166 -8.02 8.09 -6.55
N GLU A 167 -7.84 9.21 -5.89
CA GLU A 167 -8.60 9.56 -4.68
C GLU A 167 -10.10 9.40 -4.89
N VAL A 168 -10.77 8.81 -3.89
CA VAL A 168 -12.23 8.83 -3.79
C VAL A 168 -12.64 10.19 -3.21
N SER A 169 -13.19 11.06 -4.04
CA SER A 169 -13.70 12.35 -3.56
C SER A 169 -14.97 12.16 -2.72
N GLU A 170 -15.15 12.98 -1.68
CA GLU A 170 -16.36 12.98 -0.82
C GLU A 170 -17.68 13.11 -1.61
N ASN A 171 -17.63 13.68 -2.80
CA ASN A 171 -18.78 13.88 -3.68
C ASN A 171 -18.95 12.78 -4.75
N GLY A 172 -18.20 11.68 -4.67
CA GLY A 172 -18.28 10.59 -5.64
C GLY A 172 -17.78 10.94 -7.05
N LYS A 173 -17.18 12.12 -7.25
CA LYS A 173 -16.57 12.52 -8.51
C LYS A 173 -15.11 12.11 -8.50
N TYR A 174 -14.74 11.18 -9.36
CA TYR A 174 -13.35 10.80 -9.53
C TYR A 174 -12.61 11.83 -10.38
N LYS A 175 -11.43 12.26 -9.93
CA LYS A 175 -10.46 12.89 -10.82
C LYS A 175 -9.80 11.78 -11.64
N ASN A 176 -9.69 11.97 -12.94
CA ASN A 176 -9.06 10.96 -13.80
C ASN A 176 -7.57 10.77 -13.50
N ILE A 177 -6.86 11.79 -13.02
CA ILE A 177 -5.43 11.73 -12.70
C ILE A 177 -5.15 12.60 -11.46
N SER A 178 -4.35 12.09 -10.52
CA SER A 178 -3.88 12.86 -9.36
C SER A 178 -2.92 13.98 -9.79
N ASP A 179 -3.02 15.13 -9.13
CA ASP A 179 -2.15 16.31 -9.39
C ASP A 179 -0.65 16.02 -9.19
N ILE A 180 -0.30 14.95 -8.48
CA ILE A 180 1.08 14.48 -8.30
C ILE A 180 1.76 14.19 -9.64
N PHE A 181 1.01 13.67 -10.61
CA PHE A 181 1.55 13.30 -11.92
C PHE A 181 1.63 14.47 -12.92
N THR A 182 1.15 15.65 -12.53
CA THR A 182 1.18 16.85 -13.38
C THR A 182 1.96 18.02 -12.75
N SER A 183 2.08 18.07 -11.43
CA SER A 183 2.63 19.20 -10.70
C SER A 183 4.14 19.13 -10.44
N PHE A 184 4.72 17.92 -10.48
CA PHE A 184 6.14 17.72 -10.15
C PHE A 184 6.91 17.10 -11.31
N LYS A 185 8.25 17.16 -11.22
CA LYS A 185 9.12 16.49 -12.19
C LYS A 185 8.85 14.98 -12.21
N GLN A 186 8.61 14.45 -13.40
CA GLN A 186 8.27 13.05 -13.62
C GLN A 186 9.49 12.25 -14.05
N ILE A 187 9.68 11.09 -13.42
CA ILE A 187 10.58 10.02 -13.86
C ILE A 187 9.67 8.81 -14.07
N ASN A 188 9.68 8.24 -15.28
CA ASN A 188 8.70 7.23 -15.66
C ASN A 188 9.35 5.87 -15.87
N LEU A 189 8.64 4.81 -15.46
CA LEU A 189 8.94 3.41 -15.72
C LEU A 189 7.75 2.78 -16.44
N THR A 190 7.95 2.29 -17.65
CA THR A 190 6.88 1.74 -18.48
C THR A 190 6.92 0.21 -18.59
N LYS A 191 8.06 -0.40 -18.28
CA LYS A 191 8.25 -1.86 -18.42
C LYS A 191 7.94 -2.59 -17.12
N VAL A 192 6.97 -3.51 -17.17
CA VAL A 192 6.65 -4.41 -16.05
C VAL A 192 7.74 -5.47 -15.91
N GLN A 193 8.20 -5.72 -14.68
CA GLN A 193 9.22 -6.73 -14.35
C GLN A 193 8.65 -7.88 -13.49
N ARG A 194 7.42 -7.73 -12.97
CA ARG A 194 6.81 -8.69 -12.03
C ARG A 194 6.25 -9.92 -12.70
N THR A 195 5.75 -9.78 -13.92
CA THR A 195 5.18 -10.87 -14.71
C THR A 195 5.64 -10.79 -16.15
N HIS A 196 5.81 -11.95 -16.76
CA HIS A 196 6.09 -12.13 -18.18
C HIS A 196 4.93 -12.81 -18.90
N ASP A 197 3.77 -12.94 -18.24
CA ASP A 197 2.56 -13.49 -18.84
C ASP A 197 1.94 -12.50 -19.82
N ASP A 198 2.04 -12.80 -21.09
CA ASP A 198 1.56 -11.95 -22.17
C ASP A 198 0.04 -11.72 -22.10
N SER A 199 -0.73 -12.67 -21.60
CA SER A 199 -2.19 -12.57 -21.48
C SER A 199 -2.55 -11.51 -20.45
N ILE A 200 -1.91 -11.56 -19.28
CA ILE A 200 -2.11 -10.58 -18.20
C ILE A 200 -1.61 -9.20 -18.65
N LEU A 201 -0.43 -9.14 -19.29
CA LEU A 201 0.13 -7.87 -19.76
C LEU A 201 -0.74 -7.20 -20.81
N ARG A 202 -1.36 -7.95 -21.74
CA ARG A 202 -2.30 -7.41 -22.74
C ARG A 202 -3.54 -6.82 -22.08
N VAL A 203 -4.13 -7.51 -21.09
CA VAL A 203 -5.33 -7.01 -20.39
C VAL A 203 -4.99 -5.73 -19.61
N LEU A 204 -3.89 -5.73 -18.88
CA LEU A 204 -3.44 -4.54 -18.14
C LEU A 204 -3.14 -3.37 -19.08
N GLY A 205 -2.51 -3.63 -20.22
CA GLY A 205 -2.27 -2.62 -21.26
C GLY A 205 -3.58 -2.05 -21.80
N TYR A 206 -4.52 -2.92 -22.15
CA TYR A 206 -5.83 -2.50 -22.65
C TYR A 206 -6.60 -1.63 -21.65
N ILE A 207 -6.64 -2.02 -20.36
CA ILE A 207 -7.30 -1.24 -19.31
C ILE A 207 -6.68 0.16 -19.19
N ARG A 208 -5.35 0.26 -19.31
CA ARG A 208 -4.65 1.54 -19.24
C ARG A 208 -4.96 2.49 -20.40
N GLU A 209 -5.08 1.95 -21.61
CA GLU A 209 -5.33 2.72 -22.83
C GLU A 209 -6.79 3.11 -22.97
N ASN A 210 -7.70 2.34 -22.35
CA ASN A 210 -9.16 2.49 -22.49
C ASN A 210 -9.84 2.61 -21.12
N SER A 211 -9.38 3.54 -20.28
CA SER A 211 -9.90 3.72 -18.91
C SER A 211 -11.40 4.02 -18.85
N ASP A 212 -11.97 4.56 -19.93
CA ASP A 212 -13.39 4.92 -20.05
C ASP A 212 -14.19 3.90 -20.89
N GLY A 213 -13.54 2.81 -21.30
CA GLY A 213 -14.12 1.81 -22.22
C GLY A 213 -14.60 0.55 -21.51
N TYR A 214 -15.42 -0.21 -22.25
CA TYR A 214 -15.77 -1.57 -21.85
C TYR A 214 -14.56 -2.49 -22.04
N LEU A 215 -14.35 -3.41 -21.11
CA LEU A 215 -13.36 -4.46 -21.30
C LEU A 215 -13.75 -5.29 -22.54
N PRO A 216 -12.83 -5.58 -23.45
CA PRO A 216 -13.10 -6.49 -24.55
C PRO A 216 -13.35 -7.89 -23.99
N VAL A 217 -14.02 -8.72 -24.76
CA VAL A 217 -14.08 -10.15 -24.48
C VAL A 217 -12.66 -10.69 -24.55
N ILE A 218 -12.15 -11.12 -23.39
CA ILE A 218 -10.81 -11.64 -23.27
C ILE A 218 -10.86 -13.15 -23.49
N PRO A 219 -10.13 -13.71 -24.45
CA PRO A 219 -10.11 -15.16 -24.65
C PRO A 219 -9.50 -15.83 -23.41
N ASN A 220 -10.10 -16.94 -23.00
CA ASN A 220 -9.58 -17.75 -21.92
C ASN A 220 -8.20 -18.31 -22.28
N THR A 221 -7.29 -18.25 -21.31
CA THR A 221 -5.94 -18.85 -21.36
C THR A 221 -5.75 -19.76 -20.13
N GLU A 222 -4.60 -20.37 -19.99
CA GLU A 222 -4.28 -21.13 -18.77
C GLU A 222 -4.29 -20.26 -17.51
N THR A 223 -3.82 -19.01 -17.64
CA THR A 223 -3.64 -18.08 -16.52
C THR A 223 -4.76 -17.06 -16.37
N LEU A 224 -5.60 -16.88 -17.40
CA LEU A 224 -6.69 -15.90 -17.40
C LEU A 224 -7.97 -16.54 -17.88
N LYS A 225 -9.01 -16.48 -17.05
CA LYS A 225 -10.34 -16.96 -17.40
C LYS A 225 -11.38 -15.84 -17.28
N TYR A 226 -12.24 -15.76 -18.27
CA TYR A 226 -13.35 -14.82 -18.33
C TYR A 226 -14.67 -15.57 -18.18
N TYR A 227 -15.50 -15.12 -17.25
CA TYR A 227 -16.82 -15.70 -16.98
C TYR A 227 -17.91 -14.69 -17.32
N THR A 228 -18.96 -15.15 -17.96
CA THR A 228 -20.19 -14.38 -18.22
C THR A 228 -21.32 -14.80 -17.28
N ASP A 229 -21.17 -15.93 -16.61
CA ASP A 229 -22.14 -16.48 -15.66
C ASP A 229 -21.58 -16.34 -14.23
N ASP A 230 -22.30 -15.62 -13.39
CA ASP A 230 -21.90 -15.37 -12.00
C ASP A 230 -21.89 -16.67 -11.14
N GLN A 231 -22.75 -17.65 -11.47
CA GLN A 231 -22.81 -18.90 -10.73
C GLN A 231 -21.62 -19.80 -11.06
N GLU A 232 -21.25 -19.86 -12.35
CA GLU A 232 -20.07 -20.59 -12.80
C GLU A 232 -18.80 -19.97 -12.18
N TYR A 233 -18.68 -18.64 -12.20
CA TYR A 233 -17.59 -17.91 -11.57
C TYR A 233 -17.51 -18.23 -10.08
N TYR A 234 -18.65 -18.13 -9.35
CA TYR A 234 -18.70 -18.36 -7.92
C TYR A 234 -18.31 -19.81 -7.56
N LYS A 235 -18.80 -20.80 -8.32
CA LYS A 235 -18.41 -22.19 -8.11
C LYS A 235 -16.91 -22.42 -8.31
N THR A 236 -16.36 -21.89 -9.40
CA THR A 236 -14.93 -22.00 -9.70
C THR A 236 -14.10 -21.32 -8.61
N PHE A 237 -14.52 -20.13 -8.17
CA PHE A 237 -13.85 -19.42 -7.06
C PHE A 237 -13.84 -20.25 -5.78
N LEU A 238 -14.98 -20.86 -5.41
CA LEU A 238 -15.08 -21.71 -4.22
C LEU A 238 -14.17 -22.92 -4.29
N ASP A 239 -14.07 -23.56 -5.46
CA ASP A 239 -13.22 -24.74 -5.63
C ASP A 239 -11.74 -24.36 -5.46
N VAL A 240 -11.29 -23.29 -6.10
CA VAL A 240 -9.93 -22.77 -5.95
C VAL A 240 -9.66 -22.30 -4.50
N TYR A 241 -10.60 -21.57 -3.90
CA TYR A 241 -10.44 -21.07 -2.52
C TYR A 241 -10.34 -22.20 -1.49
N LYS A 242 -11.00 -23.33 -1.69
CA LYS A 242 -10.87 -24.50 -0.81
C LYS A 242 -9.49 -25.13 -0.86
N GLU A 243 -8.87 -25.11 -2.04
CA GLU A 243 -7.53 -25.68 -2.25
C GLU A 243 -6.44 -24.71 -1.80
N GLU A 244 -6.57 -23.43 -2.12
CA GLU A 244 -5.55 -22.40 -1.90
C GLU A 244 -6.13 -21.14 -1.23
N PRO A 245 -6.64 -21.22 0.02
CA PRO A 245 -7.34 -20.08 0.66
C PRO A 245 -6.44 -18.89 0.98
N GLU A 246 -5.13 -19.12 1.13
CA GLU A 246 -4.17 -18.03 1.45
C GLU A 246 -3.71 -17.26 0.20
N ASP A 247 -3.78 -17.90 -0.98
CA ASP A 247 -3.35 -17.33 -2.25
C ASP A 247 -4.53 -16.86 -3.13
N THR A 248 -5.78 -17.11 -2.68
CA THR A 248 -7.00 -16.74 -3.40
C THR A 248 -7.65 -15.49 -2.79
N ILE A 249 -7.94 -14.49 -3.62
CA ILE A 249 -8.62 -13.26 -3.20
C ILE A 249 -9.74 -12.88 -4.16
N PHE A 250 -10.87 -12.44 -3.60
CA PHE A 250 -11.96 -11.82 -4.34
C PHE A 250 -11.82 -10.30 -4.30
N LEU A 251 -11.87 -9.66 -5.47
CA LEU A 251 -11.85 -8.21 -5.61
C LEU A 251 -13.15 -7.71 -6.20
N SER A 252 -13.70 -6.64 -5.66
CA SER A 252 -14.87 -5.95 -6.20
C SER A 252 -14.79 -4.45 -6.02
N TYR A 253 -15.59 -3.74 -6.79
CA TYR A 253 -15.65 -2.27 -6.75
C TYR A 253 -16.24 -1.72 -5.45
N THR A 254 -17.21 -2.42 -4.83
CA THR A 254 -17.86 -1.96 -3.61
C THR A 254 -17.71 -2.92 -2.44
N ASN A 255 -17.59 -2.36 -1.24
CA ASN A 255 -17.53 -3.14 0.00
C ASN A 255 -18.79 -4.01 0.20
N ASN A 256 -19.96 -3.54 -0.24
CA ASN A 256 -21.20 -4.31 -0.13
C ASN A 256 -21.16 -5.62 -0.94
N VAL A 257 -20.57 -5.58 -2.14
CA VAL A 257 -20.41 -6.80 -2.97
C VAL A 257 -19.40 -7.74 -2.31
N VAL A 258 -18.26 -7.21 -1.84
CA VAL A 258 -17.27 -8.01 -1.11
C VAL A 258 -17.88 -8.66 0.12
N GLN A 259 -18.68 -7.93 0.90
CA GLN A 259 -19.32 -8.43 2.12
C GLN A 259 -20.33 -9.55 1.81
N ARG A 260 -21.21 -9.35 0.82
CA ARG A 260 -22.14 -10.40 0.35
C ARG A 260 -21.42 -11.64 -0.14
N PHE A 261 -20.34 -11.47 -0.88
CA PHE A 261 -19.55 -12.58 -1.37
C PHE A 261 -18.88 -13.33 -0.23
N ASN A 262 -18.29 -12.64 0.74
CA ASN A 262 -17.71 -13.24 1.94
C ASN A 262 -18.74 -14.06 2.74
N ILE A 263 -19.96 -13.53 2.92
CA ILE A 263 -21.05 -14.24 3.60
C ILE A 263 -21.41 -15.53 2.84
N ALA A 264 -21.58 -15.44 1.52
CA ALA A 264 -21.93 -16.60 0.69
C ALA A 264 -20.84 -17.69 0.72
N VAL A 265 -19.57 -17.29 0.61
CA VAL A 265 -18.41 -18.20 0.72
C VAL A 265 -18.40 -18.85 2.11
N ARG A 266 -18.56 -18.07 3.16
CA ARG A 266 -18.59 -18.56 4.54
C ARG A 266 -19.71 -19.57 4.76
N GLN A 267 -20.94 -19.27 4.31
CA GLN A 267 -22.08 -20.21 4.39
C GLN A 267 -21.84 -21.51 3.62
N SER A 268 -21.15 -21.44 2.48
CA SER A 268 -20.80 -22.64 1.71
C SER A 268 -19.71 -23.51 2.37
N LEU A 269 -18.78 -22.88 3.09
CA LEU A 269 -17.72 -23.59 3.82
C LEU A 269 -18.21 -24.14 5.17
N TYR A 270 -19.10 -23.41 5.83
CA TYR A 270 -19.54 -23.64 7.20
C TYR A 270 -21.08 -23.53 7.34
N PRO A 271 -21.86 -24.39 6.66
CA PRO A 271 -23.32 -24.20 6.52
C PRO A 271 -24.11 -24.26 7.84
N ASN A 272 -23.52 -24.83 8.90
CA ASN A 272 -24.18 -25.05 10.19
C ASN A 272 -23.58 -24.16 11.32
N SER A 273 -22.84 -23.12 10.98
CA SER A 273 -22.16 -22.31 11.98
C SER A 273 -22.71 -20.89 12.04
N ASP A 274 -23.27 -20.52 13.17
CA ASP A 274 -23.80 -19.18 13.46
C ASP A 274 -22.77 -18.26 14.17
N GLY A 275 -21.58 -18.75 14.49
CA GLY A 275 -20.55 -18.05 15.25
C GLY A 275 -19.16 -18.07 14.58
N ILE A 276 -18.18 -17.55 15.30
CA ILE A 276 -16.78 -17.57 14.92
C ILE A 276 -16.25 -19.00 14.97
N ILE A 277 -15.37 -19.37 14.06
CA ILE A 277 -14.80 -20.70 13.93
C ILE A 277 -13.27 -20.61 14.01
N ALA A 278 -12.65 -21.54 14.75
CA ALA A 278 -11.20 -21.69 14.73
C ALA A 278 -10.72 -22.10 13.32
N GLY A 279 -9.64 -21.48 12.85
CA GLY A 279 -9.14 -21.63 11.49
C GLY A 279 -9.70 -20.62 10.48
N GLU A 280 -10.73 -19.85 10.83
CA GLU A 280 -11.28 -18.78 10.01
C GLU A 280 -10.32 -17.56 9.97
N SER A 281 -10.37 -16.81 8.88
CA SER A 281 -9.60 -15.58 8.76
C SER A 281 -10.50 -14.36 8.97
N ILE A 282 -10.02 -13.43 9.78
CA ILE A 282 -10.66 -12.12 10.00
C ILE A 282 -9.73 -10.99 9.56
N VAL A 283 -10.31 -9.86 9.18
CA VAL A 283 -9.56 -8.65 8.83
C VAL A 283 -9.94 -7.56 9.82
N GLY A 284 -8.95 -6.89 10.39
CA GLY A 284 -9.17 -5.74 11.25
C GLY A 284 -9.84 -4.59 10.49
N PHE A 285 -10.97 -4.10 11.00
CA PHE A 285 -11.69 -2.96 10.45
C PHE A 285 -11.79 -1.85 11.52
N GLY A 286 -11.24 -0.67 11.24
CA GLY A 286 -11.30 0.48 12.12
C GLY A 286 -10.52 0.34 13.42
N GLY A 287 -9.27 0.34 13.48
CA GLY A 287 -8.34 0.24 14.60
C GLY A 287 -8.95 0.20 16.03
N TYR A 288 -9.02 -0.97 16.61
CA TYR A 288 -9.51 -1.17 17.99
C TYR A 288 -8.34 -1.01 18.99
N ASN A 289 -8.38 0.04 19.81
CA ASN A 289 -7.42 0.28 20.90
C ASN A 289 -7.88 -0.43 22.17
N ASN A 290 -7.40 -1.62 22.43
CA ASN A 290 -7.58 -2.22 23.75
C ASN A 290 -6.50 -1.72 24.73
N LYS A 291 -6.89 -0.92 25.71
CA LYS A 291 -5.98 -0.36 26.73
C LYS A 291 -5.45 -1.38 27.75
N LEU A 292 -5.97 -2.61 27.72
CA LEU A 292 -5.76 -3.62 28.75
C LEU A 292 -4.83 -4.77 28.35
N VAL A 293 -4.41 -4.87 27.09
CA VAL A 293 -3.54 -5.96 26.63
C VAL A 293 -2.24 -5.42 26.07
N PHE A 294 -1.11 -5.95 26.57
CA PHE A 294 0.25 -5.63 26.17
C PHE A 294 0.57 -5.93 24.69
N ALA A 295 -0.33 -6.52 23.96
CA ALA A 295 -0.16 -6.94 22.58
C ALA A 295 -1.12 -6.20 21.64
N GLY A 296 -0.77 -5.02 21.29
CA GLY A 296 -1.12 -4.45 19.97
C GLY A 296 -2.60 -4.20 19.68
N THR A 297 -2.80 -3.07 19.10
CA THR A 297 -4.00 -2.67 18.36
C THR A 297 -4.21 -3.68 17.22
N LEU A 298 -5.43 -4.21 17.06
CA LEU A 298 -5.84 -4.84 15.82
C LEU A 298 -5.60 -3.82 14.69
N ALA A 299 -4.55 -4.05 13.92
CA ALA A 299 -4.22 -3.12 12.86
C ALA A 299 -5.30 -3.21 11.77
N ASN A 300 -5.80 -2.05 11.35
CA ASN A 300 -6.74 -1.96 10.24
C ASN A 300 -6.14 -2.61 8.99
N SER A 301 -6.94 -3.38 8.28
CA SER A 301 -6.57 -4.08 7.05
C SER A 301 -5.53 -5.21 7.21
N VAL A 302 -5.23 -5.65 8.42
CA VAL A 302 -4.39 -6.82 8.66
C VAL A 302 -5.27 -8.06 8.78
N LYS A 303 -4.88 -9.12 8.07
CA LYS A 303 -5.53 -10.45 8.12
C LYS A 303 -4.98 -11.22 9.32
N TYR A 304 -5.87 -11.78 10.10
CA TYR A 304 -5.56 -12.64 11.25
C TYR A 304 -6.26 -13.99 11.07
N LYS A 305 -5.58 -15.06 11.41
CA LYS A 305 -6.15 -16.42 11.45
C LYS A 305 -6.53 -16.76 12.89
N ILE A 306 -7.77 -17.14 13.12
CA ILE A 306 -8.28 -17.49 14.46
C ILE A 306 -7.73 -18.85 14.85
N ILE A 307 -7.08 -18.93 16.01
CA ILE A 307 -6.59 -20.20 16.58
C ILE A 307 -7.66 -20.78 17.51
N ASP A 308 -8.19 -19.94 18.40
CA ASP A 308 -9.17 -20.33 19.42
C ASP A 308 -10.03 -19.12 19.79
N PHE A 309 -11.19 -19.37 20.38
CA PHE A 309 -12.05 -18.32 20.92
C PHE A 309 -12.79 -18.83 22.16
N ARG A 310 -13.11 -17.94 23.09
CA ARG A 310 -13.89 -18.24 24.29
C ARG A 310 -14.86 -17.12 24.58
N LEU A 311 -16.06 -17.48 25.02
CA LEU A 311 -17.03 -16.56 25.55
C LEU A 311 -16.93 -16.55 27.09
N GLU A 312 -16.59 -15.42 27.68
CA GLU A 312 -16.59 -15.18 29.13
C GLU A 312 -17.62 -14.12 29.47
N GLY A 313 -18.86 -14.54 29.74
CA GLY A 313 -20.00 -13.64 29.92
C GLY A 313 -20.37 -12.94 28.61
N SER A 314 -20.33 -11.61 28.57
CA SER A 314 -20.53 -10.78 27.36
C SER A 314 -19.24 -10.44 26.62
N VAL A 315 -18.11 -11.00 27.06
CA VAL A 315 -16.78 -10.74 26.46
C VAL A 315 -16.36 -11.92 25.63
N MET A 316 -16.02 -11.68 24.36
CA MET A 316 -15.43 -12.69 23.49
C MET A 316 -13.91 -12.50 23.46
N LYS A 317 -13.18 -13.54 23.85
CA LYS A 317 -11.73 -13.60 23.73
C LYS A 317 -11.37 -14.37 22.49
N LEU A 318 -10.55 -13.79 21.65
CA LEU A 318 -10.01 -14.40 20.43
C LEU A 318 -8.50 -14.52 20.52
N TRP A 319 -8.00 -15.68 20.14
CA TRP A 319 -6.57 -15.92 19.92
C TRP A 319 -6.32 -16.13 18.44
N GLY A 320 -5.40 -15.38 17.87
CA GLY A 320 -5.08 -15.47 16.46
C GLY A 320 -3.65 -15.03 16.15
N PHE A 321 -3.21 -15.27 14.93
CA PHE A 321 -1.93 -14.76 14.44
C PHE A 321 -2.12 -14.06 13.09
N SER A 322 -1.38 -12.99 12.87
CA SER A 322 -1.25 -12.37 11.55
C SER A 322 -0.20 -13.12 10.74
N ASN A 323 -0.38 -13.21 9.43
CA ASN A 323 0.58 -13.83 8.52
C ASN A 323 2.02 -13.39 8.82
N LYS A 324 2.86 -14.35 9.23
CA LYS A 324 4.29 -14.27 9.46
C LYS A 324 4.73 -13.71 10.83
N ALA A 325 4.48 -14.48 11.91
CA ALA A 325 5.30 -14.50 13.12
C ALA A 325 4.93 -13.66 14.34
N CYS A 326 3.72 -13.16 14.50
CA CYS A 326 3.30 -12.65 15.80
C CYS A 326 2.05 -13.38 16.25
N GLN A 327 2.17 -14.24 17.27
CA GLN A 327 1.02 -14.63 18.08
C GLN A 327 0.52 -13.35 18.75
N ILE A 328 -0.69 -12.93 18.40
CA ILE A 328 -1.34 -11.81 19.06
C ILE A 328 -2.56 -12.38 19.78
N GLU A 329 -2.55 -12.26 21.09
CA GLU A 329 -3.70 -12.52 21.92
C GLU A 329 -4.53 -11.22 21.98
N PHE A 330 -5.81 -11.29 21.59
CA PHE A 330 -6.70 -10.16 21.75
C PHE A 330 -7.86 -10.51 22.68
N ASP A 331 -8.13 -9.59 23.57
CA ASP A 331 -9.37 -9.52 24.27
C ASP A 331 -10.28 -8.55 23.49
N LEU A 332 -11.24 -9.09 22.75
CA LEU A 332 -12.29 -8.29 22.16
C LEU A 332 -13.32 -8.04 23.27
N GLY A 333 -13.06 -7.03 24.13
CA GLY A 333 -14.09 -6.51 25.03
C GLY A 333 -15.40 -6.32 24.30
N GLN A 334 -16.51 -6.22 25.03
CA GLN A 334 -17.89 -6.14 24.55
C GLN A 334 -18.02 -5.77 23.07
N MET A 335 -18.17 -6.77 22.20
CA MET A 335 -18.66 -6.54 20.85
C MET A 335 -20.16 -6.29 21.00
N GLU A 336 -20.60 -5.04 20.78
CA GLU A 336 -21.97 -4.81 20.35
C GLU A 336 -22.11 -5.50 18.99
N THR A 337 -22.79 -6.62 18.99
CA THR A 337 -23.19 -7.33 17.78
C THR A 337 -24.31 -6.54 17.12
N GLU A 338 -24.00 -5.58 16.28
CA GLU A 338 -24.93 -5.16 15.23
C GLU A 338 -24.84 -6.20 14.10
N TYR A 339 -25.92 -6.99 14.00
CA TYR A 339 -26.18 -7.91 12.89
C TYR A 339 -26.64 -7.14 11.65
#